data_e12b9536b9f1561a14f1f888ce4efec2
#
_entry.id   e12b9536b9f1561a14f1f888ce4efec2
#
_cell.length_a   1.000
_cell.length_b   1.000
_cell.length_c   1.000
_cell.angle_alpha   90.00
_cell.angle_beta   90.00
_cell.angle_gamma   90.00
#
_symmetry.space_group_name_H-M   'P 1'
#
loop_
_entity.id
_entity.type
_entity.pdbx_description
1 polymer ?
#
loop_
_entity_poly.entity_id
_entity_poly.type
_entity_poly.pdbx_seq_one_letter_code
_entity_poly.pdbx_strand_id
1 'polypeptide(L)'
;MTSDIQSGDAEASIPSVTARVHKFALGAPAASAFFLGDTLAVVGTEEAVTLIRGLDQTERIEVAFGAILCAASDGKRVVTGGDDGKVTAIDASGTATTIATDAKRRWIDNVALHPDGAVAWSAGKTAYVRGPKGEEKTFDVPSTVGGLAFAPKGLRLAIAHYNGVTLWFPNMAAKPDVLEWAGSHLGVMFSADNRFLITAMHEPALHGWRLSDGQHMRMTGYPGRVRSMAWTVGGKGLATSGADAVIIWPFATKDGPMGKQPAMLAPLQARVTAVACDANAEVLACGYSNGVVMMVRIGDGAEILVRGEGSPVTAVAWAADGETLAYACEDGEVGVLPL
;
A
#
# COMPACT_ATOMS: atom_id res chain seq x y z
N MET A 1 -4.02 -61.66 -12.69
CA MET A 1 -2.90 -60.84 -12.26
C MET A 1 -3.23 -59.40 -12.65
N THR A 2 -3.88 -58.70 -11.78
CA THR A 2 -4.23 -57.29 -11.92
C THR A 2 -3.19 -56.48 -11.16
N SER A 3 -2.36 -55.75 -11.88
CA SER A 3 -1.38 -54.83 -11.33
C SER A 3 -2.05 -53.52 -10.94
N ASP A 4 -2.21 -53.27 -9.66
CA ASP A 4 -2.55 -51.98 -9.11
C ASP A 4 -1.40 -50.97 -9.35
N ILE A 5 -1.62 -50.01 -10.22
CA ILE A 5 -0.78 -48.84 -10.36
C ILE A 5 -1.28 -47.83 -9.31
N GLN A 6 -0.64 -47.80 -8.18
CA GLN A 6 -0.75 -46.67 -7.24
C GLN A 6 -0.03 -45.44 -7.84
N SER A 7 -0.80 -44.54 -8.42
CA SER A 7 -0.34 -43.17 -8.71
C SER A 7 -0.35 -42.38 -7.41
N GLY A 8 0.75 -42.40 -6.70
CA GLY A 8 1.00 -41.49 -5.60
C GLY A 8 1.55 -40.17 -6.12
N ASP A 9 0.69 -39.26 -6.57
CA ASP A 9 1.06 -37.86 -6.68
C ASP A 9 1.21 -37.30 -5.26
N ALA A 10 2.45 -37.31 -4.76
CA ALA A 10 2.78 -36.53 -3.58
C ALA A 10 2.60 -35.05 -3.95
N GLU A 11 1.51 -34.42 -3.53
CA GLU A 11 1.39 -32.96 -3.53
C GLU A 11 2.64 -32.42 -2.84
N ALA A 12 3.48 -31.73 -3.60
CA ALA A 12 4.68 -31.10 -3.08
C ALA A 12 4.24 -30.05 -2.06
N SER A 13 4.44 -30.32 -0.77
CA SER A 13 4.06 -29.38 0.29
C SER A 13 4.86 -28.08 0.12
N ILE A 14 4.17 -26.95 0.17
CA ILE A 14 4.81 -25.62 0.12
C ILE A 14 5.82 -25.53 1.28
N PRO A 15 7.10 -25.19 1.03
CA PRO A 15 8.10 -24.97 2.08
C PRO A 15 7.59 -23.92 3.08
N SER A 16 7.86 -24.14 4.38
CA SER A 16 7.32 -23.29 5.44
C SER A 16 8.43 -22.72 6.33
N VAL A 17 8.29 -21.43 6.65
CA VAL A 17 9.13 -20.71 7.63
C VAL A 17 8.31 -20.21 8.83
N THR A 18 7.12 -20.72 9.02
CA THR A 18 6.18 -20.28 10.09
C THR A 18 6.81 -20.36 11.50
N ALA A 19 7.69 -21.33 11.75
CA ALA A 19 8.38 -21.48 13.04
C ALA A 19 9.44 -20.39 13.31
N ARG A 20 9.85 -19.63 12.30
CA ARG A 20 10.83 -18.54 12.41
C ARG A 20 10.18 -17.19 12.66
N VAL A 21 8.86 -17.09 12.53
CA VAL A 21 8.12 -15.83 12.69
C VAL A 21 8.02 -15.47 14.16
N HIS A 22 8.49 -14.28 14.52
CA HIS A 22 8.28 -13.67 15.83
C HIS A 22 6.92 -12.97 15.85
N LYS A 23 6.05 -13.38 16.79
CA LYS A 23 4.66 -12.90 16.86
C LYS A 23 4.45 -11.93 18.01
N PHE A 24 3.68 -10.89 17.74
CA PHE A 24 3.23 -9.88 18.70
C PHE A 24 1.71 -9.81 18.68
N ALA A 25 1.10 -9.56 19.84
CA ALA A 25 -0.31 -9.30 19.98
C ALA A 25 -0.50 -7.85 20.46
N LEU A 26 -1.04 -6.98 19.58
CA LEU A 26 -1.18 -5.56 19.90
C LEU A 26 -2.45 -5.24 20.70
N GLY A 27 -3.39 -6.18 20.79
CA GLY A 27 -4.65 -6.01 21.51
C GLY A 27 -5.66 -5.07 20.84
N ALA A 28 -5.36 -4.58 19.64
CA ALA A 28 -6.24 -3.74 18.84
C ALA A 28 -6.03 -4.04 17.35
N PRO A 29 -7.07 -3.89 16.49
CA PRO A 29 -6.97 -4.16 15.07
C PRO A 29 -5.88 -3.33 14.39
N ALA A 30 -5.07 -3.97 13.54
CA ALA A 30 -4.05 -3.30 12.75
C ALA A 30 -4.56 -3.00 11.33
N ALA A 31 -4.27 -1.81 10.80
CA ALA A 31 -4.66 -1.37 9.47
C ALA A 31 -3.51 -1.38 8.47
N SER A 32 -2.30 -0.97 8.89
CA SER A 32 -1.13 -0.91 8.03
C SER A 32 0.16 -1.07 8.84
N ALA A 33 1.26 -1.39 8.14
CA ALA A 33 2.57 -1.59 8.71
C ALA A 33 3.65 -0.97 7.81
N PHE A 34 4.65 -0.33 8.43
CA PHE A 34 5.74 0.36 7.73
C PHE A 34 7.06 0.18 8.48
N PHE A 35 8.14 -0.05 7.78
CA PHE A 35 9.47 0.02 8.38
C PHE A 35 10.00 1.45 8.37
N LEU A 36 10.55 1.89 9.50
CA LEU A 36 11.25 3.16 9.73
C LEU A 36 12.71 2.81 10.08
N GLY A 37 13.54 2.56 9.06
CA GLY A 37 14.79 1.84 9.25
C GLY A 37 14.50 0.45 9.82
N ASP A 38 15.10 0.10 10.96
CA ASP A 38 14.93 -1.20 11.63
C ASP A 38 13.71 -1.26 12.56
N THR A 39 12.96 -0.17 12.72
CA THR A 39 11.77 -0.10 13.56
C THR A 39 10.52 -0.37 12.74
N LEU A 40 9.72 -1.35 13.12
CA LEU A 40 8.41 -1.58 12.51
C LEU A 40 7.35 -0.72 13.20
N ALA A 41 6.69 0.13 12.44
CA ALA A 41 5.54 0.91 12.88
C ALA A 41 4.24 0.25 12.39
N VAL A 42 3.39 -0.19 13.29
CA VAL A 42 2.08 -0.77 13.01
C VAL A 42 1.01 0.24 13.37
N VAL A 43 0.22 0.62 12.40
CA VAL A 43 -0.87 1.58 12.56
C VAL A 43 -2.15 0.82 12.90
N GLY A 44 -2.73 1.14 14.07
CA GLY A 44 -4.03 0.62 14.47
C GLY A 44 -5.20 1.30 13.73
N THR A 45 -6.36 0.74 13.82
CA THR A 45 -7.61 1.38 13.35
C THR A 45 -8.19 2.36 14.38
N GLU A 46 -7.73 2.27 15.62
CA GLU A 46 -8.07 3.16 16.72
C GLU A 46 -7.04 4.30 16.83
N GLU A 47 -6.79 4.82 18.04
CA GLU A 47 -6.02 6.04 18.27
C GLU A 47 -4.48 5.89 18.22
N ALA A 48 -3.93 4.67 18.02
CA ALA A 48 -2.51 4.45 18.27
C ALA A 48 -1.71 3.87 17.09
N VAL A 49 -0.42 4.20 17.09
CA VAL A 49 0.63 3.51 16.35
C VAL A 49 1.50 2.74 17.35
N THR A 50 1.80 1.47 17.07
CA THR A 50 2.72 0.67 17.87
C THR A 50 4.05 0.54 17.14
N LEU A 51 5.13 0.93 17.80
CA LEU A 51 6.49 0.69 17.33
C LEU A 51 7.01 -0.63 17.89
N ILE A 52 7.58 -1.45 17.03
CA ILE A 52 8.27 -2.71 17.39
C ILE A 52 9.74 -2.54 17.03
N ARG A 53 10.62 -2.61 18.04
CA ARG A 53 12.07 -2.49 17.90
C ARG A 53 12.72 -3.82 18.23
N GLY A 54 13.53 -4.33 17.32
CA GLY A 54 14.05 -5.69 17.45
C GLY A 54 12.91 -6.73 17.45
N LEU A 55 13.04 -7.75 18.28
CA LEU A 55 12.09 -8.88 18.33
C LEU A 55 11.34 -9.00 19.68
N ASP A 56 11.47 -8.01 20.57
CA ASP A 56 10.98 -8.08 21.95
C ASP A 56 10.46 -6.75 22.53
N GLN A 57 10.70 -5.61 21.88
CA GLN A 57 10.31 -4.31 22.41
C GLN A 57 9.13 -3.73 21.64
N THR A 58 8.06 -3.40 22.36
CA THR A 58 6.89 -2.72 21.80
C THR A 58 6.62 -1.42 22.56
N GLU A 59 6.28 -0.35 21.83
CA GLU A 59 5.88 0.92 22.39
C GLU A 59 4.60 1.40 21.68
N ARG A 60 3.53 1.63 22.45
CA ARG A 60 2.26 2.14 21.94
C ARG A 60 2.22 3.65 22.09
N ILE A 61 1.94 4.36 21.00
CA ILE A 61 1.93 5.84 20.92
C ILE A 61 0.55 6.29 20.47
N GLU A 62 -0.15 7.05 21.29
CA GLU A 62 -1.43 7.66 20.95
C GLU A 62 -1.20 8.86 20.04
N VAL A 63 -1.85 8.89 18.87
CA VAL A 63 -1.64 9.89 17.81
C VAL A 63 -2.91 10.58 17.36
N ALA A 64 -4.07 10.02 17.70
CA ALA A 64 -5.39 10.55 17.40
C ALA A 64 -6.27 10.52 18.65
N PHE A 65 -7.36 11.25 18.60
CA PHE A 65 -8.43 11.19 19.61
C PHE A 65 -9.68 10.59 18.98
N GLY A 66 -9.58 9.31 18.63
CA GLY A 66 -10.59 8.56 17.89
C GLY A 66 -9.92 7.62 16.89
N ALA A 67 -10.50 7.45 15.70
CA ALA A 67 -9.98 6.52 14.69
C ALA A 67 -8.90 7.14 13.81
N ILE A 68 -7.86 6.36 13.51
CA ILE A 68 -6.91 6.64 12.42
C ILE A 68 -7.56 6.16 11.12
N LEU A 69 -7.74 7.07 10.17
CA LEU A 69 -8.42 6.80 8.89
C LEU A 69 -7.46 6.47 7.76
N CYS A 70 -6.25 7.00 7.82
CA CYS A 70 -5.22 6.81 6.81
C CYS A 70 -3.81 6.93 7.38
N ALA A 71 -2.85 6.32 6.70
CA ALA A 71 -1.45 6.43 7.03
C ALA A 71 -0.57 6.28 5.78
N ALA A 72 0.61 6.91 5.80
CA ALA A 72 1.66 6.76 4.81
C ALA A 72 3.04 6.90 5.46
N SER A 73 4.09 6.35 4.83
CA SER A 73 5.45 6.43 5.33
C SER A 73 6.43 6.83 4.21
N ASP A 74 7.51 7.51 4.61
CA ASP A 74 8.68 7.79 3.77
C ASP A 74 9.91 6.95 4.19
N GLY A 75 9.70 5.91 5.04
CA GLY A 75 10.75 5.06 5.60
C GLY A 75 11.51 5.69 6.78
N LYS A 76 11.21 6.95 7.14
CA LYS A 76 11.80 7.67 8.30
C LYS A 76 10.76 7.98 9.35
N ARG A 77 9.52 8.20 8.94
CA ARG A 77 8.37 8.50 9.78
C ARG A 77 7.10 7.93 9.15
N VAL A 78 6.10 7.68 9.99
CA VAL A 78 4.73 7.47 9.59
C VAL A 78 3.96 8.77 9.79
N VAL A 79 3.11 9.14 8.84
CA VAL A 79 2.13 10.22 8.99
C VAL A 79 0.74 9.61 8.96
N THR A 80 -0.07 9.96 9.96
CA THR A 80 -1.46 9.51 10.11
C THR A 80 -2.43 10.66 9.92
N GLY A 81 -3.62 10.35 9.43
CA GLY A 81 -4.78 11.24 9.45
C GLY A 81 -5.93 10.60 10.22
N GLY A 82 -6.58 11.37 11.08
CA GLY A 82 -7.63 10.91 11.98
C GLY A 82 -9.00 11.54 11.74
N ASP A 83 -10.03 10.94 12.35
CA ASP A 83 -11.39 11.47 12.38
C ASP A 83 -11.53 12.71 13.28
N ASP A 84 -10.52 12.99 14.12
CA ASP A 84 -10.39 14.20 14.93
C ASP A 84 -9.89 15.42 14.14
N GLY A 85 -9.58 15.24 12.85
CA GLY A 85 -9.08 16.28 11.96
C GLY A 85 -7.59 16.58 12.09
N LYS A 86 -6.82 15.72 12.77
CA LYS A 86 -5.38 15.89 12.91
C LYS A 86 -4.59 15.12 11.86
N VAL A 87 -3.44 15.69 11.51
CA VAL A 87 -2.36 15.04 10.78
C VAL A 87 -1.17 14.95 11.73
N THR A 88 -0.75 13.74 12.08
CA THR A 88 0.32 13.51 13.05
C THR A 88 1.46 12.71 12.44
N ALA A 89 2.70 13.15 12.62
CA ALA A 89 3.90 12.39 12.24
C ALA A 89 4.49 11.69 13.47
N ILE A 90 4.96 10.46 13.30
CA ILE A 90 5.64 9.66 14.30
C ILE A 90 6.96 9.16 13.70
N ASP A 91 8.08 9.41 14.35
CA ASP A 91 9.39 8.90 13.93
C ASP A 91 9.76 7.59 14.65
N ALA A 92 10.89 6.98 14.26
CA ALA A 92 11.37 5.73 14.84
C ALA A 92 11.73 5.84 16.33
N SER A 93 11.95 7.05 16.86
CA SER A 93 12.19 7.28 18.30
C SER A 93 10.90 7.23 19.13
N GLY A 94 9.73 7.31 18.48
CA GLY A 94 8.43 7.42 19.13
C GLY A 94 7.97 8.87 19.33
N THR A 95 8.70 9.83 18.80
CA THR A 95 8.31 11.24 18.89
C THR A 95 7.12 11.50 17.97
N ALA A 96 5.98 11.84 18.55
CA ALA A 96 4.78 12.25 17.82
C ALA A 96 4.71 13.78 17.70
N THR A 97 4.50 14.26 16.46
CA THR A 97 4.39 15.69 16.16
C THR A 97 3.14 15.96 15.33
N THR A 98 2.25 16.82 15.82
CA THR A 98 1.10 17.27 15.03
C THR A 98 1.57 18.20 13.91
N ILE A 99 1.38 17.76 12.66
CA ILE A 99 1.69 18.53 11.46
C ILE A 99 0.61 19.58 11.21
N ALA A 100 -0.66 19.18 11.25
CA ALA A 100 -1.80 20.04 10.97
C ALA A 100 -3.02 19.63 11.79
N THR A 101 -3.93 20.59 11.98
CA THR A 101 -5.26 20.34 12.54
C THR A 101 -6.27 21.08 11.68
N ASP A 102 -7.27 20.39 11.15
CA ASP A 102 -8.36 21.02 10.42
C ASP A 102 -9.22 21.85 11.36
N ALA A 103 -9.36 23.14 11.06
CA ALA A 103 -10.06 24.08 11.93
C ALA A 103 -11.56 23.72 12.12
N LYS A 104 -12.14 22.96 11.19
CA LYS A 104 -13.52 22.47 11.23
C LYS A 104 -13.61 21.03 11.75
N ARG A 105 -12.49 20.43 12.16
CA ARG A 105 -12.40 19.03 12.58
C ARG A 105 -13.00 18.05 11.56
N ARG A 106 -12.79 18.31 10.28
CA ARG A 106 -13.18 17.35 9.24
C ARG A 106 -12.22 16.17 9.25
N TRP A 107 -12.69 15.03 8.88
CA TRP A 107 -11.90 13.82 8.74
C TRP A 107 -10.74 14.02 7.76
N ILE A 108 -9.59 13.50 8.12
CA ILE A 108 -8.41 13.43 7.25
C ILE A 108 -8.39 12.03 6.63
N ASP A 109 -8.92 11.93 5.41
CA ASP A 109 -9.16 10.65 4.75
C ASP A 109 -7.96 10.13 3.95
N ASN A 110 -7.02 11.01 3.59
CA ASN A 110 -5.83 10.66 2.82
C ASN A 110 -4.64 11.45 3.28
N VAL A 111 -3.45 10.77 3.29
CA VAL A 111 -2.14 11.38 3.49
C VAL A 111 -1.16 10.84 2.47
N ALA A 112 -0.17 11.64 2.07
CA ALA A 112 0.94 11.25 1.22
C ALA A 112 2.21 11.99 1.61
N LEU A 113 3.38 11.36 1.43
CA LEU A 113 4.67 11.95 1.71
C LEU A 113 5.51 12.03 0.45
N HIS A 114 6.24 13.14 0.32
CA HIS A 114 7.24 13.34 -0.73
C HIS A 114 8.64 13.07 -0.16
N PRO A 115 9.58 12.50 -0.92
CA PRO A 115 10.95 12.23 -0.45
C PRO A 115 11.68 13.46 0.11
N ASP A 116 11.36 14.66 -0.39
CA ASP A 116 11.92 15.94 0.09
C ASP A 116 11.33 16.40 1.44
N GLY A 117 10.42 15.63 2.04
CA GLY A 117 9.81 15.90 3.32
C GLY A 117 8.49 16.66 3.28
N ALA A 118 7.96 17.02 2.10
CA ALA A 118 6.62 17.58 1.99
C ALA A 118 5.56 16.54 2.38
N VAL A 119 4.47 17.02 2.99
CA VAL A 119 3.31 16.19 3.38
C VAL A 119 2.06 16.73 2.72
N ALA A 120 1.28 15.83 2.11
CA ALA A 120 -0.06 16.14 1.62
C ALA A 120 -1.12 15.42 2.44
N TRP A 121 -2.28 16.04 2.60
CA TRP A 121 -3.46 15.44 3.22
C TRP A 121 -4.74 15.97 2.57
N SER A 122 -5.85 15.33 2.83
CA SER A 122 -7.15 15.80 2.36
C SER A 122 -8.19 15.88 3.47
N ALA A 123 -9.11 16.85 3.33
CA ALA A 123 -10.33 16.95 4.12
C ALA A 123 -11.51 17.26 3.18
N GLY A 124 -12.36 16.26 2.94
CA GLY A 124 -13.43 16.34 1.96
C GLY A 124 -12.89 16.52 0.53
N LYS A 125 -13.22 17.63 -0.14
CA LYS A 125 -12.75 17.93 -1.50
C LYS A 125 -11.49 18.78 -1.58
N THR A 126 -10.92 19.18 -0.44
CA THR A 126 -9.73 20.02 -0.38
C THR A 126 -8.49 19.17 -0.14
N ALA A 127 -7.51 19.27 -1.01
CA ALA A 127 -6.16 18.76 -0.83
C ALA A 127 -5.26 19.88 -0.28
N TYR A 128 -4.42 19.52 0.67
CA TYR A 128 -3.43 20.40 1.32
C TYR A 128 -2.04 19.85 1.04
N VAL A 129 -1.08 20.74 0.87
CA VAL A 129 0.36 20.38 0.83
C VAL A 129 1.10 21.33 1.73
N ARG A 130 1.85 20.77 2.69
CA ARG A 130 2.84 21.49 3.47
C ARG A 130 4.23 21.12 2.99
N GLY A 131 4.96 22.11 2.49
CA GLY A 131 6.34 21.94 2.06
C GLY A 131 7.30 21.78 3.26
N PRO A 132 8.56 21.36 3.00
CA PRO A 132 9.55 21.10 4.04
C PRO A 132 9.92 22.34 4.86
N LYS A 133 9.67 23.55 4.34
CA LYS A 133 9.89 24.83 5.03
C LYS A 133 8.66 25.33 5.78
N GLY A 134 7.57 24.54 5.82
CA GLY A 134 6.33 24.86 6.51
C GLY A 134 5.33 25.69 5.70
N GLU A 135 5.62 26.05 4.45
CA GLU A 135 4.66 26.69 3.57
C GLU A 135 3.49 25.76 3.25
N GLU A 136 2.26 26.28 3.32
CA GLU A 136 1.06 25.52 3.06
C GLU A 136 0.33 26.02 1.81
N LYS A 137 -0.11 25.09 0.99
CA LYS A 137 -0.90 25.33 -0.22
C LYS A 137 -2.13 24.43 -0.22
N THR A 138 -3.20 24.90 -0.82
CA THR A 138 -4.47 24.16 -0.92
C THR A 138 -4.99 24.15 -2.33
N PHE A 139 -5.72 23.09 -2.68
CA PHE A 139 -6.43 22.97 -3.94
C PHE A 139 -7.75 22.23 -3.77
N ASP A 140 -8.83 22.79 -4.27
CA ASP A 140 -10.16 22.17 -4.28
C ASP A 140 -10.37 21.40 -5.59
N VAL A 141 -10.70 20.11 -5.48
CA VAL A 141 -11.13 19.27 -6.60
C VAL A 141 -12.66 19.21 -6.68
N PRO A 142 -13.24 18.73 -7.82
CA PRO A 142 -14.69 18.77 -8.02
C PRO A 142 -15.51 17.97 -7.01
N SER A 143 -14.96 16.89 -6.46
CA SER A 143 -15.62 16.00 -5.49
C SER A 143 -14.67 15.62 -4.35
N THR A 144 -15.14 14.77 -3.41
CA THR A 144 -14.29 14.25 -2.33
C THR A 144 -13.02 13.61 -2.88
N VAL A 145 -11.90 13.89 -2.24
CA VAL A 145 -10.59 13.28 -2.55
C VAL A 145 -10.64 11.81 -2.17
N GLY A 146 -10.35 10.93 -3.13
CA GLY A 146 -10.33 9.48 -2.93
C GLY A 146 -8.93 8.91 -2.73
N GLY A 147 -7.88 9.68 -3.05
CA GLY A 147 -6.49 9.26 -2.89
C GLY A 147 -5.51 10.37 -3.24
N LEU A 148 -4.33 10.31 -2.66
CA LEU A 148 -3.23 11.26 -2.87
C LEU A 148 -1.93 10.50 -3.17
N ALA A 149 -1.14 10.96 -4.12
CA ALA A 149 0.21 10.49 -4.34
C ALA A 149 1.10 11.61 -4.89
N PHE A 150 2.31 11.73 -4.36
CA PHE A 150 3.33 12.57 -4.98
C PHE A 150 4.01 11.85 -6.15
N ALA A 151 4.34 12.59 -7.18
CA ALA A 151 5.21 12.10 -8.24
C ALA A 151 6.62 11.82 -7.68
N PRO A 152 7.33 10.81 -8.22
CA PRO A 152 8.68 10.47 -7.74
C PRO A 152 9.72 11.56 -8.04
N LYS A 153 9.39 12.50 -8.91
CA LYS A 153 10.27 13.64 -9.27
C LYS A 153 9.47 14.94 -9.33
N GLY A 154 10.00 15.97 -8.67
CA GLY A 154 9.37 17.28 -8.57
C GLY A 154 8.11 17.28 -7.72
N LEU A 155 7.77 18.44 -7.16
CA LEU A 155 6.60 18.57 -6.29
C LEU A 155 5.31 18.63 -7.13
N ARG A 156 4.85 17.48 -7.59
CA ARG A 156 3.57 17.29 -8.28
C ARG A 156 2.72 16.30 -7.50
N LEU A 157 1.50 16.68 -7.16
CA LEU A 157 0.53 15.85 -6.45
C LEU A 157 -0.56 15.37 -7.41
N ALA A 158 -0.78 14.05 -7.44
CA ALA A 158 -1.97 13.45 -8.03
C ALA A 158 -3.07 13.40 -6.97
N ILE A 159 -4.23 13.93 -7.30
CA ILE A 159 -5.42 13.99 -6.44
C ILE A 159 -6.52 13.21 -7.14
N ALA A 160 -6.77 11.99 -6.69
CA ALA A 160 -7.85 11.15 -7.21
C ALA A 160 -9.20 11.63 -6.66
N HIS A 161 -10.22 11.63 -7.52
CA HIS A 161 -11.57 12.05 -7.18
C HIS A 161 -12.60 11.33 -8.08
N TYR A 162 -13.88 11.68 -7.95
CA TYR A 162 -14.88 11.15 -8.87
C TYR A 162 -14.65 11.70 -10.27
N ASN A 163 -14.65 10.80 -11.28
CA ASN A 163 -14.42 11.05 -12.71
C ASN A 163 -12.97 11.45 -13.07
N GLY A 164 -11.97 11.15 -12.27
CA GLY A 164 -10.60 11.31 -12.71
C GLY A 164 -9.56 11.63 -11.65
N VAL A 165 -8.45 12.16 -12.11
CA VAL A 165 -7.31 12.59 -11.28
C VAL A 165 -6.87 13.98 -11.71
N THR A 166 -6.73 14.88 -10.75
CA THR A 166 -6.10 16.20 -10.94
C THR A 166 -4.61 16.11 -10.64
N LEU A 167 -3.77 16.54 -11.57
CA LEU A 167 -2.32 16.67 -11.40
C LEU A 167 -1.99 18.12 -11.06
N TRP A 168 -1.67 18.37 -9.80
CA TRP A 168 -1.43 19.71 -9.28
C TRP A 168 0.04 19.91 -8.93
N PHE A 169 0.57 21.10 -9.29
CA PHE A 169 1.90 21.57 -8.94
C PHE A 169 1.77 22.69 -7.90
N PRO A 170 1.94 22.43 -6.58
CA PRO A 170 1.70 23.43 -5.53
C PRO A 170 2.55 24.69 -5.66
N ASN A 171 3.74 24.59 -6.24
CA ASN A 171 4.68 25.71 -6.39
C ASN A 171 4.55 26.45 -7.74
N MET A 172 3.56 26.11 -8.57
CA MET A 172 3.34 26.71 -9.88
C MET A 172 1.97 27.36 -9.94
N ALA A 173 1.88 28.52 -10.58
CA ALA A 173 0.62 29.19 -10.87
C ALA A 173 -0.13 28.58 -12.07
N ALA A 174 0.43 27.56 -12.72
CA ALA A 174 -0.17 26.90 -13.86
C ALA A 174 -1.48 26.19 -13.47
N LYS A 175 -2.44 26.16 -14.41
CA LYS A 175 -3.65 25.36 -14.25
C LYS A 175 -3.28 23.88 -14.15
N PRO A 176 -3.84 23.14 -13.21
CA PRO A 176 -3.62 21.70 -13.12
C PRO A 176 -4.11 20.95 -14.35
N ASP A 177 -3.44 19.88 -14.72
CA ASP A 177 -3.90 18.93 -15.71
C ASP A 177 -4.96 18.00 -15.08
N VAL A 178 -5.96 17.60 -15.86
CA VAL A 178 -6.98 16.64 -15.42
C VAL A 178 -6.93 15.41 -16.33
N LEU A 179 -6.76 14.25 -15.73
CA LEU A 179 -6.85 12.95 -16.39
C LEU A 179 -8.26 12.41 -16.14
N GLU A 180 -9.12 12.48 -17.16
CA GLU A 180 -10.53 12.15 -17.04
C GLU A 180 -10.78 10.66 -17.26
N TRP A 181 -11.59 10.06 -16.41
CA TRP A 181 -12.21 8.75 -16.57
C TRP A 181 -13.38 8.61 -15.60
N ALA A 182 -14.52 8.14 -16.12
CA ALA A 182 -15.75 7.99 -15.34
C ALA A 182 -15.60 6.95 -14.21
N GLY A 183 -16.12 7.27 -13.04
CA GLY A 183 -16.14 6.41 -11.86
C GLY A 183 -15.40 7.00 -10.67
N SER A 184 -15.40 6.27 -9.57
CA SER A 184 -14.77 6.69 -8.30
C SER A 184 -13.34 6.15 -8.21
N HIS A 185 -12.37 7.05 -8.24
CA HIS A 185 -10.95 6.74 -8.07
C HIS A 185 -10.57 6.87 -6.60
N LEU A 186 -10.17 5.76 -5.96
CA LEU A 186 -9.96 5.69 -4.50
C LEU A 186 -8.49 5.65 -4.11
N GLY A 187 -7.67 4.89 -4.82
CA GLY A 187 -6.23 4.86 -4.60
C GLY A 187 -5.51 5.41 -5.82
N VAL A 188 -4.36 6.03 -5.64
CA VAL A 188 -3.56 6.55 -6.76
C VAL A 188 -2.07 6.30 -6.52
N MET A 189 -1.34 5.97 -7.57
CA MET A 189 0.08 5.63 -7.52
C MET A 189 0.78 6.00 -8.83
N PHE A 190 1.93 6.65 -8.74
CA PHE A 190 2.83 6.82 -9.89
C PHE A 190 3.72 5.59 -10.07
N SER A 191 4.12 5.30 -11.31
CA SER A 191 5.27 4.43 -11.54
C SER A 191 6.56 5.13 -11.10
N ALA A 192 7.55 4.34 -10.64
CA ALA A 192 8.82 4.88 -10.13
C ALA A 192 9.59 5.73 -11.18
N ASP A 193 9.42 5.41 -12.46
CA ASP A 193 9.99 6.15 -13.59
C ASP A 193 9.13 7.34 -14.05
N ASN A 194 8.00 7.57 -13.40
CA ASN A 194 7.05 8.65 -13.69
C ASN A 194 6.41 8.58 -15.09
N ARG A 195 6.37 7.41 -15.73
CA ARG A 195 5.70 7.21 -17.02
C ARG A 195 4.21 6.99 -16.92
N PHE A 196 3.76 6.39 -15.82
CA PHE A 196 2.38 5.97 -15.63
C PHE A 196 1.81 6.49 -14.30
N LEU A 197 0.51 6.74 -14.30
CA LEU A 197 -0.31 6.94 -13.13
C LEU A 197 -1.41 5.90 -13.13
N ILE A 198 -1.55 5.19 -11.99
CA ILE A 198 -2.55 4.13 -11.83
C ILE A 198 -3.47 4.47 -10.68
N THR A 199 -4.76 4.18 -10.85
CA THR A 199 -5.77 4.31 -9.78
C THR A 199 -6.47 2.99 -9.53
N ALA A 200 -6.72 2.70 -8.26
CA ALA A 200 -7.69 1.70 -7.83
C ALA A 200 -9.08 2.34 -7.83
N MET A 201 -10.05 1.68 -8.44
CA MET A 201 -11.41 2.20 -8.54
C MET A 201 -12.34 1.60 -7.49
N HIS A 202 -13.49 2.21 -7.28
CA HIS A 202 -14.57 1.61 -6.47
C HIS A 202 -15.05 0.30 -7.09
N GLU A 203 -15.16 0.27 -8.40
CA GLU A 203 -15.41 -0.93 -9.19
C GLU A 203 -14.20 -1.89 -9.11
N PRO A 204 -14.37 -3.20 -9.28
CA PRO A 204 -13.27 -4.17 -9.28
C PRO A 204 -12.41 -4.04 -10.54
N ALA A 205 -11.70 -2.93 -10.67
CA ALA A 205 -10.83 -2.59 -11.77
C ALA A 205 -9.74 -1.60 -11.33
N LEU A 206 -8.66 -1.55 -12.11
CA LEU A 206 -7.72 -0.44 -12.11
C LEU A 206 -7.89 0.38 -13.38
N HIS A 207 -7.64 1.67 -13.27
CA HIS A 207 -7.50 2.55 -14.41
C HIS A 207 -6.15 3.24 -14.38
N GLY A 208 -5.55 3.51 -15.53
CA GLY A 208 -4.27 4.16 -15.59
C GLY A 208 -4.11 5.04 -16.81
N TRP A 209 -3.12 5.91 -16.75
CA TRP A 209 -2.73 6.79 -17.85
C TRP A 209 -1.22 6.75 -18.09
N ARG A 210 -0.84 6.77 -19.35
CA ARG A 210 0.52 7.09 -19.75
C ARG A 210 0.67 8.62 -19.74
N LEU A 211 1.57 9.13 -18.91
CA LEU A 211 1.66 10.57 -18.63
C LEU A 211 2.23 11.40 -19.79
N SER A 212 2.89 10.78 -20.77
CA SER A 212 3.47 11.49 -21.90
C SER A 212 2.44 12.00 -22.93
N ASP A 213 1.30 11.33 -23.05
CA ASP A 213 0.27 11.60 -24.06
C ASP A 213 -1.16 11.45 -23.54
N GLY A 214 -1.33 11.13 -22.25
CA GLY A 214 -2.64 10.94 -21.63
C GLY A 214 -3.37 9.67 -22.06
N GLN A 215 -2.74 8.78 -22.83
CA GLN A 215 -3.38 7.55 -23.25
C GLN A 215 -3.73 6.70 -22.03
N HIS A 216 -5.02 6.37 -21.91
CA HIS A 216 -5.54 5.59 -20.79
C HIS A 216 -5.50 4.09 -21.04
N MET A 217 -5.52 3.32 -19.95
CA MET A 217 -5.57 1.87 -19.94
C MET A 217 -6.50 1.38 -18.85
N ARG A 218 -7.21 0.28 -19.08
CA ARG A 218 -8.08 -0.35 -18.11
C ARG A 218 -7.64 -1.78 -17.84
N MET A 219 -7.48 -2.11 -16.57
CA MET A 219 -7.11 -3.43 -16.09
C MET A 219 -8.28 -4.01 -15.30
N THR A 220 -8.90 -5.06 -15.83
CA THR A 220 -10.15 -5.66 -15.36
C THR A 220 -10.02 -7.17 -15.13
N GLY A 221 -11.09 -7.81 -14.67
CA GLY A 221 -11.12 -9.25 -14.41
C GLY A 221 -11.00 -9.59 -12.93
N TYR A 222 -11.02 -8.60 -12.04
CA TYR A 222 -10.99 -8.83 -10.60
C TYR A 222 -12.38 -9.25 -10.08
N PRO A 223 -12.48 -10.29 -9.24
CA PRO A 223 -13.71 -10.64 -8.54
C PRO A 223 -14.05 -9.68 -7.40
N GLY A 224 -13.08 -8.90 -6.93
CA GLY A 224 -13.25 -7.93 -5.87
C GLY A 224 -12.43 -6.66 -6.09
N ARG A 225 -12.72 -5.61 -5.29
CA ARG A 225 -12.00 -4.33 -5.38
C ARG A 225 -10.52 -4.50 -5.03
N VAL A 226 -9.64 -3.88 -5.83
CA VAL A 226 -8.21 -3.78 -5.53
C VAL A 226 -8.01 -2.77 -4.41
N ARG A 227 -7.35 -3.18 -3.32
CA ARG A 227 -7.06 -2.34 -2.15
C ARG A 227 -5.57 -2.13 -1.92
N SER A 228 -4.75 -3.05 -2.41
CA SER A 228 -3.30 -3.02 -2.24
C SER A 228 -2.62 -3.18 -3.59
N MET A 229 -1.62 -2.36 -3.84
CA MET A 229 -0.82 -2.32 -5.06
C MET A 229 0.64 -2.08 -4.70
N ALA A 230 1.56 -2.76 -5.37
CA ALA A 230 3.00 -2.59 -5.18
C ALA A 230 3.75 -2.74 -6.50
N TRP A 231 4.67 -1.83 -6.80
CA TRP A 231 5.57 -1.99 -7.95
C TRP A 231 6.61 -3.06 -7.64
N THR A 232 6.83 -3.97 -8.59
CA THR A 232 7.94 -4.93 -8.52
C THR A 232 9.28 -4.21 -8.70
N VAL A 233 10.36 -4.84 -8.28
CA VAL A 233 11.72 -4.30 -8.43
C VAL A 233 11.97 -3.81 -9.87
N GLY A 234 12.52 -2.60 -9.99
CA GLY A 234 12.72 -1.93 -11.27
C GLY A 234 11.45 -1.48 -11.99
N GLY A 235 10.26 -1.55 -11.36
CA GLY A 235 8.99 -1.06 -11.93
C GLY A 235 8.52 -1.84 -13.17
N LYS A 236 8.97 -3.08 -13.35
CA LYS A 236 8.62 -3.92 -14.52
C LYS A 236 7.21 -4.47 -14.47
N GLY A 237 6.64 -4.58 -13.27
CA GLY A 237 5.30 -5.08 -13.02
C GLY A 237 4.60 -4.32 -11.89
N LEU A 238 3.28 -4.38 -11.87
CA LEU A 238 2.44 -3.88 -10.78
C LEU A 238 1.70 -5.07 -10.17
N ALA A 239 2.10 -5.49 -8.97
CA ALA A 239 1.42 -6.50 -8.18
C ALA A 239 0.18 -5.90 -7.51
N THR A 240 -0.93 -6.64 -7.52
CA THR A 240 -2.23 -6.14 -7.04
C THR A 240 -3.01 -7.22 -6.30
N SER A 241 -3.78 -6.79 -5.31
CA SER A 241 -4.76 -7.59 -4.56
C SER A 241 -6.12 -7.67 -5.26
N GLY A 242 -7.11 -8.26 -4.63
CA GLY A 242 -8.51 -8.24 -5.07
C GLY A 242 -8.99 -9.48 -5.81
N ALA A 243 -8.10 -10.42 -6.12
CA ALA A 243 -8.40 -11.73 -6.69
C ALA A 243 -7.99 -12.87 -5.71
N ASP A 244 -8.18 -14.10 -6.10
CA ASP A 244 -7.74 -15.31 -5.40
C ASP A 244 -6.27 -15.68 -5.69
N ALA A 245 -5.57 -14.82 -6.44
CA ALA A 245 -4.14 -14.86 -6.70
C ALA A 245 -3.60 -13.43 -6.74
N VAL A 246 -2.29 -13.26 -6.57
CA VAL A 246 -1.63 -11.98 -6.87
C VAL A 246 -1.63 -11.78 -8.38
N ILE A 247 -2.19 -10.66 -8.83
CA ILE A 247 -2.22 -10.30 -10.26
C ILE A 247 -1.08 -9.34 -10.54
N ILE A 248 -0.18 -9.67 -11.47
CA ILE A 248 0.94 -8.82 -11.87
C ILE A 248 0.75 -8.31 -13.28
N TRP A 249 0.48 -7.02 -13.41
CA TRP A 249 0.37 -6.35 -14.71
C TRP A 249 1.74 -5.95 -15.24
N PRO A 250 2.05 -6.24 -16.53
CA PRO A 250 3.37 -5.96 -17.11
C PRO A 250 3.52 -4.50 -17.52
N PHE A 251 4.53 -3.81 -16.95
CA PHE A 251 4.85 -2.40 -17.23
C PHE A 251 6.25 -2.17 -17.80
N ALA A 252 6.97 -3.23 -18.16
CA ALA A 252 8.34 -3.13 -18.65
C ALA A 252 8.48 -2.35 -19.99
N THR A 253 7.41 -2.27 -20.79
CA THR A 253 7.45 -1.58 -22.09
C THR A 253 6.86 -0.17 -22.00
N LYS A 254 7.09 0.63 -23.05
CA LYS A 254 6.55 2.00 -23.15
C LYS A 254 5.02 2.07 -23.13
N ASP A 255 4.36 1.00 -23.56
CA ASP A 255 2.89 0.93 -23.64
C ASP A 255 2.25 0.31 -22.38
N GLY A 256 3.08 -0.06 -21.39
CA GLY A 256 2.60 -0.69 -20.16
C GLY A 256 1.86 -2.01 -20.41
N PRO A 257 0.71 -2.25 -19.74
CA PRO A 257 -0.05 -3.51 -19.84
C PRO A 257 -0.96 -3.59 -21.07
N MET A 258 -1.00 -2.57 -21.93
CA MET A 258 -1.92 -2.51 -23.06
C MET A 258 -1.72 -3.69 -24.01
N GLY A 259 -2.81 -4.45 -24.25
CA GLY A 259 -2.79 -5.65 -25.12
C GLY A 259 -2.06 -6.86 -24.54
N LYS A 260 -1.73 -6.85 -23.25
CA LYS A 260 -1.02 -7.94 -22.57
C LYS A 260 -1.88 -8.57 -21.50
N GLN A 261 -1.62 -9.84 -21.23
CA GLN A 261 -2.22 -10.56 -20.10
C GLN A 261 -1.37 -10.38 -18.85
N PRO A 262 -1.97 -10.26 -17.66
CA PRO A 262 -1.26 -10.29 -16.40
C PRO A 262 -0.76 -11.71 -16.07
N ALA A 263 0.30 -11.79 -15.25
CA ALA A 263 0.67 -13.03 -14.58
C ALA A 263 -0.17 -13.21 -13.31
N MET A 264 -0.41 -14.47 -12.93
CA MET A 264 -1.11 -14.85 -11.71
C MET A 264 -0.16 -15.70 -10.86
N LEU A 265 0.09 -15.30 -9.61
CA LEU A 265 0.99 -15.99 -8.70
C LEU A 265 0.28 -16.32 -7.38
N ALA A 266 0.72 -17.38 -6.73
CA ALA A 266 0.23 -17.85 -5.43
C ALA A 266 -1.31 -17.96 -5.38
N PRO A 267 -1.93 -18.78 -6.25
CA PRO A 267 -3.38 -18.98 -6.23
C PRO A 267 -3.80 -19.71 -4.95
N LEU A 268 -4.84 -19.21 -4.28
CA LEU A 268 -5.40 -19.81 -3.08
C LEU A 268 -6.92 -19.60 -3.06
N GLN A 269 -7.68 -20.53 -2.42
CA GLN A 269 -9.14 -20.36 -2.23
C GLN A 269 -9.46 -19.28 -1.17
N ALA A 270 -8.80 -18.12 -1.29
CA ALA A 270 -8.97 -16.95 -0.43
C ALA A 270 -8.55 -15.71 -1.21
N ARG A 271 -9.14 -14.56 -0.89
CA ARG A 271 -8.82 -13.31 -1.58
C ARG A 271 -7.50 -12.74 -1.06
N VAL A 272 -6.62 -12.33 -1.97
CA VAL A 272 -5.46 -11.50 -1.64
C VAL A 272 -5.95 -10.15 -1.13
N THR A 273 -5.54 -9.76 0.09
CA THR A 273 -5.90 -8.51 0.76
C THR A 273 -4.77 -7.50 0.74
N ALA A 274 -3.52 -7.95 0.87
CA ALA A 274 -2.34 -7.13 0.93
C ALA A 274 -1.22 -7.69 0.04
N VAL A 275 -0.45 -6.81 -0.61
CA VAL A 275 0.75 -7.15 -1.39
C VAL A 275 1.86 -6.16 -1.09
N ALA A 276 3.10 -6.65 -0.99
CA ALA A 276 4.30 -5.83 -0.93
C ALA A 276 5.42 -6.51 -1.72
N CYS A 277 6.15 -5.74 -2.52
CA CYS A 277 7.30 -6.22 -3.27
C CYS A 277 8.58 -5.78 -2.57
N ASP A 278 9.56 -6.67 -2.53
CA ASP A 278 10.92 -6.31 -2.12
C ASP A 278 11.51 -5.30 -3.12
N ALA A 279 12.18 -4.28 -2.60
CA ALA A 279 12.81 -3.25 -3.43
C ALA A 279 14.10 -3.74 -4.11
N ASN A 280 14.71 -4.81 -3.61
CA ASN A 280 16.05 -5.28 -3.99
C ASN A 280 16.02 -6.59 -4.80
N ALA A 281 14.94 -7.39 -4.68
CA ALA A 281 14.83 -8.70 -5.31
C ALA A 281 13.50 -8.90 -6.05
N GLU A 282 13.45 -9.85 -6.99
CA GLU A 282 12.21 -10.27 -7.67
C GLU A 282 11.38 -11.20 -6.76
N VAL A 283 11.05 -10.69 -5.56
CA VAL A 283 10.24 -11.36 -4.54
C VAL A 283 9.10 -10.44 -4.12
N LEU A 284 7.95 -11.01 -3.85
CA LEU A 284 6.83 -10.32 -3.22
C LEU A 284 6.33 -11.09 -2.01
N ALA A 285 5.66 -10.40 -1.10
CA ALA A 285 4.84 -10.99 -0.06
C ALA A 285 3.38 -10.68 -0.32
N CYS A 286 2.50 -11.63 -0.01
CA CYS A 286 1.06 -11.44 -0.09
C CYS A 286 0.36 -12.03 1.13
N GLY A 287 -0.69 -11.32 1.56
CA GLY A 287 -1.57 -11.73 2.65
C GLY A 287 -2.99 -11.96 2.12
N TYR A 288 -3.69 -12.90 2.75
CA TYR A 288 -5.02 -13.35 2.32
C TYR A 288 -6.09 -13.08 3.38
N SER A 289 -7.34 -13.10 2.93
CA SER A 289 -8.53 -12.94 3.78
C SER A 289 -8.76 -14.09 4.78
N ASN A 290 -8.13 -15.26 4.57
CA ASN A 290 -8.13 -16.36 5.53
C ASN A 290 -6.90 -16.37 6.45
N GLY A 291 -6.08 -15.31 6.41
CA GLY A 291 -4.92 -15.14 7.29
C GLY A 291 -3.61 -15.71 6.78
N VAL A 292 -3.60 -16.44 5.68
CA VAL A 292 -2.36 -16.96 5.09
C VAL A 292 -1.47 -15.80 4.63
N VAL A 293 -0.16 -15.95 4.85
CA VAL A 293 0.89 -15.07 4.29
C VAL A 293 1.88 -15.92 3.53
N MET A 294 2.18 -15.54 2.30
CA MET A 294 3.18 -16.19 1.45
C MET A 294 4.23 -15.21 0.96
N MET A 295 5.47 -15.68 0.82
CA MET A 295 6.49 -15.07 -0.02
C MET A 295 6.54 -15.81 -1.36
N VAL A 296 6.69 -15.06 -2.44
CA VAL A 296 6.65 -15.58 -3.80
C VAL A 296 7.77 -15.01 -4.63
N ARG A 297 8.56 -15.87 -5.26
CA ARG A 297 9.56 -15.44 -6.26
C ARG A 297 8.87 -15.20 -7.59
N ILE A 298 8.99 -13.98 -8.12
CA ILE A 298 8.19 -13.53 -9.28
C ILE A 298 8.57 -14.29 -10.56
N GLY A 299 9.84 -14.65 -10.71
CA GLY A 299 10.36 -15.22 -11.96
C GLY A 299 9.84 -16.63 -12.29
N ASP A 300 9.65 -17.47 -11.28
CA ASP A 300 9.25 -18.88 -11.43
C ASP A 300 8.03 -19.28 -10.59
N GLY A 301 7.49 -18.35 -9.78
CA GLY A 301 6.34 -18.60 -8.95
C GLY A 301 6.63 -19.48 -7.73
N ALA A 302 7.89 -19.70 -7.34
CA ALA A 302 8.22 -20.50 -6.14
C ALA A 302 7.67 -19.83 -4.88
N GLU A 303 6.98 -20.60 -4.04
CA GLU A 303 6.21 -20.14 -2.89
C GLU A 303 6.84 -20.62 -1.59
N ILE A 304 6.76 -19.78 -0.54
CA ILE A 304 7.15 -20.09 0.83
C ILE A 304 6.03 -19.63 1.75
N LEU A 305 5.54 -20.55 2.61
CA LEU A 305 4.52 -20.25 3.60
C LEU A 305 5.16 -19.53 4.81
N VAL A 306 4.69 -18.32 5.08
CA VAL A 306 5.14 -17.49 6.22
C VAL A 306 4.18 -17.61 7.41
N ARG A 307 2.85 -17.64 7.13
CA ARG A 307 1.80 -17.79 8.14
C ARG A 307 0.69 -18.69 7.58
N GLY A 308 0.21 -19.61 8.40
CA GLY A 308 -0.98 -20.42 8.11
C GLY A 308 -2.27 -19.62 8.29
N GLU A 309 -3.40 -20.33 8.23
CA GLU A 309 -4.73 -19.72 8.37
C GLU A 309 -4.94 -19.06 9.75
N GLY A 310 -5.80 -18.03 9.77
CA GLY A 310 -6.11 -17.26 10.96
C GLY A 310 -6.92 -16.00 10.63
N SER A 311 -6.75 -14.94 11.42
CA SER A 311 -7.39 -13.65 11.17
C SER A 311 -6.91 -13.03 9.85
N PRO A 312 -7.79 -12.33 9.08
CA PRO A 312 -7.46 -11.70 7.82
C PRO A 312 -6.21 -10.82 7.89
N VAL A 313 -5.35 -10.93 6.88
CA VAL A 313 -4.16 -10.07 6.78
C VAL A 313 -4.57 -8.69 6.27
N THR A 314 -4.17 -7.65 6.98
CA THR A 314 -4.45 -6.25 6.62
C THR A 314 -3.26 -5.56 5.96
N ALA A 315 -2.04 -5.96 6.32
CA ALA A 315 -0.83 -5.39 5.75
C ALA A 315 0.30 -6.42 5.66
N VAL A 316 1.18 -6.22 4.68
CA VAL A 316 2.50 -6.83 4.57
C VAL A 316 3.52 -5.75 4.24
N ALA A 317 4.72 -5.83 4.79
CA ALA A 317 5.75 -4.82 4.59
C ALA A 317 7.15 -5.46 4.57
N TRP A 318 8.02 -4.95 3.70
CA TRP A 318 9.44 -5.29 3.67
C TRP A 318 10.27 -4.19 4.32
N ALA A 319 11.28 -4.57 5.08
CA ALA A 319 12.35 -3.65 5.44
C ALA A 319 13.12 -3.21 4.19
N ALA A 320 13.72 -2.01 4.22
CA ALA A 320 14.36 -1.43 3.03
C ALA A 320 15.56 -2.23 2.50
N ASP A 321 16.23 -3.00 3.36
CA ASP A 321 17.31 -3.90 3.00
C ASP A 321 16.84 -5.23 2.37
N GLY A 322 15.54 -5.56 2.49
CA GLY A 322 14.96 -6.83 2.05
C GLY A 322 15.21 -8.00 3.01
N GLU A 323 15.84 -7.76 4.16
CA GLU A 323 16.22 -8.82 5.10
C GLU A 323 15.14 -9.13 6.16
N THR A 324 14.06 -8.34 6.20
CA THR A 324 12.97 -8.56 7.15
C THR A 324 11.61 -8.35 6.48
N LEU A 325 10.72 -9.32 6.68
CA LEU A 325 9.32 -9.24 6.28
C LEU A 325 8.44 -9.10 7.54
N ALA A 326 7.44 -8.22 7.48
CA ALA A 326 6.40 -8.12 8.50
C ALA A 326 5.01 -8.28 7.88
N TYR A 327 4.08 -8.80 8.70
CA TYR A 327 2.64 -8.78 8.39
C TYR A 327 1.85 -8.29 9.60
N ALA A 328 0.65 -7.78 9.35
CA ALA A 328 -0.31 -7.42 10.37
C ALA A 328 -1.70 -7.96 10.02
N CYS A 329 -2.49 -8.27 11.04
CA CYS A 329 -3.80 -8.90 10.92
C CYS A 329 -4.91 -8.06 11.56
N GLU A 330 -6.14 -8.37 11.18
CA GLU A 330 -7.35 -7.66 11.64
C GLU A 330 -7.58 -7.79 13.15
N ASP A 331 -7.14 -8.88 13.79
CA ASP A 331 -7.20 -9.10 15.24
C ASP A 331 -6.04 -8.47 16.02
N GLY A 332 -5.09 -7.81 15.36
CA GLY A 332 -3.91 -7.22 15.96
C GLY A 332 -2.73 -8.18 16.15
N GLU A 333 -2.77 -9.41 15.59
CA GLU A 333 -1.55 -10.22 15.47
C GLU A 333 -0.60 -9.53 14.46
N VAL A 334 0.65 -9.41 14.84
CA VAL A 334 1.74 -8.95 13.97
C VAL A 334 2.83 -10.01 13.96
N GLY A 335 3.35 -10.34 12.78
CA GLY A 335 4.50 -11.22 12.64
C GLY A 335 5.68 -10.52 12.02
N VAL A 336 6.87 -10.79 12.53
CA VAL A 336 8.15 -10.31 12.01
C VAL A 336 9.02 -11.53 11.68
N LEU A 337 9.48 -11.62 10.45
CA LEU A 337 10.33 -12.69 9.94
C LEU A 337 11.65 -12.11 9.46
N PRO A 338 12.76 -12.27 10.21
CA PRO A 338 14.11 -12.11 9.69
C PRO A 338 14.45 -13.23 8.68
N LEU A 339 15.03 -12.92 7.56
CA LEU A 339 15.36 -13.84 6.45
C LEU A 339 16.77 -14.41 6.52
#